data_a7218fae563930c7304ad26b8f98d97b
#
_entry.id   a7218fae563930c7304ad26b8f98d97b
#
_cell.length_a   1.000
_cell.length_b   1.000
_cell.length_c   1.000
_cell.angle_alpha   90.00
_cell.angle_beta   90.00
_cell.angle_gamma   90.00
#
_symmetry.space_group_name_H-M   'P 1'
#
loop_
_entity.id
_entity.type
_entity.pdbx_description
1 polymer ?
#
loop_
_entity_poly.entity_id
_entity_poly.type
_entity_poly.pdbx_seq_one_letter_code
_entity_poly.pdbx_strand_id
1 'polypeptide(L)'
;TTALRTICTIPYRIDLAGGWLDQPWVSEHNEGPVLTISIEPTVEFNDRSGMSTSTRKKAIELWQNQIPDGDDQKLAKILFSFENSPGKKEIAGSQDALGIVMPGLNRYDYNGNYWPEKISSNHNAELLDWIEKHVYLITLGPRKGDFDVLDNTSINKTGARALSDAAKLAWSALMKK
;
A
#
# COMPACT_ATOMS: atom_id res chain seq x y z
N THR A 1 -18.35 -30.85 -16.76
CA THR A 1 -18.46 -30.03 -15.52
C THR A 1 -17.44 -28.91 -15.56
N THR A 2 -17.86 -27.72 -16.00
CA THR A 2 -17.05 -26.52 -15.99
C THR A 2 -16.83 -26.15 -14.53
N ALA A 3 -15.60 -26.29 -14.03
CA ALA A 3 -15.24 -25.81 -12.70
C ALA A 3 -15.49 -24.30 -12.66
N LEU A 4 -16.40 -23.85 -11.79
CA LEU A 4 -16.57 -22.45 -11.47
C LEU A 4 -15.21 -21.93 -10.99
N ARG A 5 -14.55 -21.09 -11.78
CA ARG A 5 -13.35 -20.37 -11.34
C ARG A 5 -13.78 -19.45 -10.21
N THR A 6 -13.32 -19.72 -9.01
CA THR A 6 -13.50 -18.82 -7.89
C THR A 6 -12.80 -17.50 -8.22
N ILE A 7 -13.55 -16.41 -8.24
CA ILE A 7 -13.01 -15.08 -8.54
C ILE A 7 -12.13 -14.67 -7.35
N CYS A 8 -10.87 -14.31 -7.63
CA CYS A 8 -9.98 -13.77 -6.61
C CYS A 8 -10.46 -12.37 -6.21
N THR A 9 -10.80 -12.20 -4.93
CA THR A 9 -11.29 -10.93 -4.37
C THR A 9 -10.23 -10.15 -3.62
N ILE A 10 -8.99 -10.62 -3.58
CA ILE A 10 -7.88 -9.91 -2.95
C ILE A 10 -7.65 -8.60 -3.72
N PRO A 11 -7.76 -7.43 -3.06
CA PRO A 11 -7.71 -6.15 -3.73
C PRO A 11 -6.30 -5.77 -4.20
N TYR A 12 -6.24 -4.76 -5.04
CA TYR A 12 -5.04 -3.95 -5.26
C TYR A 12 -5.01 -2.78 -4.30
N ARG A 13 -3.87 -2.11 -4.19
CA ARG A 13 -3.65 -0.92 -3.40
C ARG A 13 -3.02 0.17 -4.25
N ILE A 14 -3.50 1.41 -4.11
CA ILE A 14 -2.82 2.61 -4.60
C ILE A 14 -2.20 3.35 -3.43
N ASP A 15 -0.95 3.76 -3.58
CA ASP A 15 -0.31 4.77 -2.74
C ASP A 15 -0.68 6.15 -3.29
N LEU A 16 -1.46 6.92 -2.52
CA LEU A 16 -1.91 8.26 -2.90
C LEU A 16 -0.85 9.32 -2.59
N ALA A 17 -0.15 9.17 -1.49
CA ALA A 17 0.89 10.11 -1.06
C ALA A 17 1.73 9.52 0.10
N GLY A 18 2.98 9.97 0.21
CA GLY A 18 3.86 9.63 1.32
C GLY A 18 4.61 8.32 1.15
N GLY A 19 4.51 7.66 0.03
CA GLY A 19 5.26 6.43 -0.24
C GLY A 19 6.75 6.59 0.08
N TRP A 20 7.40 5.51 0.51
CA TRP A 20 8.74 5.43 1.09
C TRP A 20 8.84 5.73 2.59
N LEU A 21 7.91 6.45 3.21
CA LEU A 21 7.95 6.69 4.66
C LEU A 21 7.75 5.42 5.50
N ASP A 22 7.28 4.33 4.92
CA ASP A 22 7.21 3.00 5.53
C ASP A 22 8.58 2.28 5.59
N GLN A 23 9.61 2.89 4.99
CA GLN A 23 10.99 2.46 5.13
C GLN A 23 11.67 3.23 6.28
N PRO A 24 12.24 2.53 7.28
CA PRO A 24 12.88 3.18 8.44
C PRO A 24 13.95 4.19 8.04
N TRP A 25 14.78 3.86 7.06
CA TRP A 25 15.85 4.74 6.57
C TRP A 25 15.35 6.04 5.94
N VAL A 26 14.02 6.15 5.64
CA VAL A 26 13.37 7.40 5.20
C VAL A 26 12.71 8.10 6.38
N SER A 27 11.85 7.40 7.14
CA SER A 27 11.07 8.00 8.22
C SER A 27 11.90 8.36 9.45
N GLU A 28 13.12 7.82 9.61
CA GLU A 28 14.13 8.29 10.57
C GLU A 28 14.59 9.73 10.28
N HIS A 29 14.63 10.13 9.02
CA HIS A 29 14.95 11.51 8.65
C HIS A 29 13.83 12.50 8.92
N ASN A 30 12.59 12.07 8.74
CA ASN A 30 11.38 12.84 9.02
C ASN A 30 10.17 11.91 9.07
N GLU A 31 9.54 11.84 10.21
CA GLU A 31 8.31 11.08 10.42
C GLU A 31 7.15 11.58 9.54
N GLY A 32 6.22 10.71 9.21
CA GLY A 32 5.04 11.12 8.45
C GLY A 32 4.16 9.99 7.97
N PRO A 33 3.01 10.36 7.40
CA PRO A 33 2.02 9.40 6.95
C PRO A 33 2.25 8.90 5.53
N VAL A 34 1.85 7.65 5.30
CA VAL A 34 1.55 7.10 3.98
C VAL A 34 0.03 6.98 3.85
N LEU A 35 -0.50 7.39 2.72
CA LEU A 35 -1.93 7.29 2.40
C LEU A 35 -2.15 6.23 1.32
N THR A 36 -3.02 5.27 1.60
CA THR A 36 -3.39 4.24 0.64
C THR A 36 -4.90 4.14 0.46
N ILE A 37 -5.31 3.68 -0.72
CA ILE A 37 -6.69 3.31 -1.00
C ILE A 37 -6.73 1.92 -1.63
N SER A 38 -7.68 1.09 -1.17
CA SER A 38 -7.97 -0.20 -1.77
C SER A 38 -8.74 -0.05 -3.07
N ILE A 39 -8.43 -0.91 -4.04
CA ILE A 39 -9.13 -0.98 -5.32
C ILE A 39 -9.61 -2.41 -5.54
N GLU A 40 -10.87 -2.55 -5.92
CA GLU A 40 -11.44 -3.84 -6.29
C GLU A 40 -10.68 -4.46 -7.48
N PRO A 41 -10.48 -5.78 -7.48
CA PRO A 41 -9.73 -6.47 -8.53
C PRO A 41 -10.60 -6.72 -9.78
N THR A 42 -11.15 -5.66 -10.36
CA THR A 42 -11.99 -5.72 -11.58
C THR A 42 -11.18 -5.86 -12.87
N VAL A 43 -9.89 -5.52 -12.81
CA VAL A 43 -8.92 -5.65 -13.91
C VAL A 43 -7.61 -6.24 -13.39
N GLU A 44 -6.86 -6.91 -14.26
CA GLU A 44 -5.51 -7.39 -13.92
C GLU A 44 -4.47 -6.32 -14.27
N PHE A 45 -3.65 -5.96 -13.28
CA PHE A 45 -2.51 -5.08 -13.48
C PHE A 45 -1.24 -5.89 -13.71
N ASN A 46 -0.40 -5.41 -14.62
CA ASN A 46 0.90 -6.01 -14.89
C ASN A 46 1.81 -5.95 -13.66
N ASP A 47 2.72 -6.89 -13.59
CA ASP A 47 3.81 -6.86 -12.62
C ASP A 47 4.57 -5.53 -12.72
N ARG A 48 5.02 -5.01 -11.56
CA ARG A 48 5.77 -3.75 -11.45
C ARG A 48 4.99 -2.49 -11.86
N SER A 49 3.66 -2.57 -11.88
CA SER A 49 2.79 -1.43 -12.22
C SER A 49 2.63 -0.40 -11.08
N GLY A 50 3.20 -0.63 -9.90
CA GLY A 50 3.06 0.24 -8.74
C GLY A 50 1.75 0.06 -7.95
N MET A 51 1.01 -1.02 -8.23
CA MET A 51 -0.28 -1.36 -7.62
C MET A 51 -0.17 -2.43 -6.52
N SER A 52 0.98 -2.55 -5.86
CA SER A 52 1.30 -3.62 -4.91
C SER A 52 1.12 -5.03 -5.48
N THR A 53 1.40 -5.22 -6.75
CA THR A 53 1.18 -6.50 -7.44
C THR A 53 2.00 -7.66 -6.85
N SER A 54 3.22 -7.40 -6.37
CA SER A 54 4.06 -8.40 -5.71
C SER A 54 3.48 -8.84 -4.37
N THR A 55 3.06 -7.90 -3.52
CA THR A 55 2.44 -8.17 -2.23
C THR A 55 1.07 -8.84 -2.40
N ARG A 56 0.29 -8.42 -3.41
CA ARG A 56 -0.96 -9.10 -3.77
C ARG A 56 -0.73 -10.57 -4.15
N LYS A 57 0.30 -10.87 -4.93
CA LYS A 57 0.68 -12.26 -5.24
C LYS A 57 1.01 -13.05 -3.98
N LYS A 58 1.72 -12.46 -3.02
CA LYS A 58 1.99 -13.09 -1.72
C LYS A 58 0.71 -13.33 -0.92
N ALA A 59 -0.24 -12.42 -0.96
CA ALA A 59 -1.54 -12.62 -0.33
C ALA A 59 -2.32 -13.77 -1.00
N ILE A 60 -2.27 -13.90 -2.32
CA ILE A 60 -2.87 -15.01 -3.06
C ILE A 60 -2.18 -16.35 -2.72
N GLU A 61 -0.85 -16.37 -2.62
CA GLU A 61 -0.12 -17.57 -2.16
C GLU A 61 -0.55 -17.99 -0.75
N LEU A 62 -0.75 -17.02 0.15
CA LEU A 62 -1.08 -17.27 1.55
C LEU A 62 -2.56 -17.66 1.75
N TRP A 63 -3.47 -16.96 1.11
CA TRP A 63 -4.91 -17.04 1.36
C TRP A 63 -5.76 -17.50 0.16
N GLN A 64 -5.13 -17.76 -0.96
CA GLN A 64 -5.79 -18.15 -2.21
C GLN A 64 -6.68 -17.03 -2.78
N ASN A 65 -8.00 -17.13 -2.64
CA ASN A 65 -8.93 -16.27 -3.37
C ASN A 65 -9.43 -15.05 -2.59
N GLN A 66 -9.34 -15.09 -1.26
CA GLN A 66 -9.88 -14.02 -0.41
C GLN A 66 -9.10 -13.90 0.90
N ILE A 67 -9.09 -12.69 1.43
CA ILE A 67 -8.55 -12.42 2.76
C ILE A 67 -9.49 -13.05 3.80
N PRO A 68 -8.98 -13.82 4.80
CA PRO A 68 -9.82 -14.41 5.84
C PRO A 68 -10.52 -13.33 6.68
N ASP A 69 -11.65 -13.69 7.28
CA ASP A 69 -12.28 -12.87 8.31
C ASP A 69 -11.38 -12.79 9.55
N GLY A 70 -11.25 -11.61 10.13
CA GLY A 70 -10.46 -11.41 11.33
C GLY A 70 -10.06 -9.97 11.58
N ASP A 71 -9.07 -9.80 12.44
CA ASP A 71 -8.47 -8.50 12.73
C ASP A 71 -7.55 -8.09 11.59
N ASP A 72 -7.89 -7.02 10.88
CA ASP A 72 -7.17 -6.54 9.71
C ASP A 72 -5.69 -6.25 10.01
N GLN A 73 -5.38 -5.69 11.17
CA GLN A 73 -3.98 -5.39 11.52
C GLN A 73 -3.17 -6.66 11.78
N LYS A 74 -3.78 -7.68 12.38
CA LYS A 74 -3.13 -8.98 12.56
C LYS A 74 -2.92 -9.68 11.22
N LEU A 75 -3.91 -9.67 10.35
CA LEU A 75 -3.80 -10.23 9.01
C LEU A 75 -2.73 -9.51 8.19
N ALA A 76 -2.67 -8.18 8.25
CA ALA A 76 -1.63 -7.41 7.60
C ALA A 76 -0.22 -7.74 8.14
N LYS A 77 -0.07 -7.96 9.45
CA LYS A 77 1.20 -8.43 10.05
C LYS A 77 1.60 -9.82 9.57
N ILE A 78 0.63 -10.73 9.41
CA ILE A 78 0.87 -12.06 8.87
C ILE A 78 1.38 -11.95 7.42
N LEU A 79 0.71 -11.15 6.59
CA LEU A 79 1.12 -10.93 5.20
C LEU A 79 2.51 -10.27 5.11
N PHE A 80 2.75 -9.24 5.91
CA PHE A 80 4.04 -8.56 6.01
C PHE A 80 5.17 -9.54 6.39
N SER A 81 4.92 -10.41 7.39
CA SER A 81 5.90 -11.40 7.81
C SER A 81 6.12 -12.49 6.76
N PHE A 82 5.08 -12.89 6.05
CA PHE A 82 5.16 -13.87 4.97
C PHE A 82 5.97 -13.33 3.78
N GLU A 83 5.76 -12.07 3.42
CA GLU A 83 6.51 -11.39 2.36
C GLU A 83 7.98 -11.18 2.74
N ASN A 84 8.26 -10.91 4.01
CA ASN A 84 9.58 -10.63 4.55
C ASN A 84 10.15 -11.82 5.33
N SER A 85 10.20 -12.97 4.70
CA SER A 85 10.72 -14.20 5.31
C SER A 85 12.17 -14.03 5.80
N PRO A 86 12.59 -14.77 6.86
CA PRO A 86 13.96 -14.72 7.38
C PRO A 86 15.02 -14.91 6.28
N GLY A 87 16.05 -14.07 6.29
CA GLY A 87 17.13 -14.09 5.30
C GLY A 87 16.94 -13.23 4.07
N LYS A 88 15.79 -12.57 3.93
CA LYS A 88 15.58 -11.57 2.88
C LYS A 88 16.48 -10.36 3.12
N LYS A 89 17.26 -9.94 2.09
CA LYS A 89 18.19 -8.80 2.21
C LYS A 89 17.47 -7.47 2.36
N GLU A 90 16.39 -7.31 1.61
CA GLU A 90 15.61 -6.08 1.54
C GLU A 90 14.22 -6.35 2.09
N ILE A 91 13.86 -5.62 3.12
CA ILE A 91 12.54 -5.73 3.74
C ILE A 91 11.58 -4.80 3.02
N ALA A 92 10.54 -5.36 2.42
CA ALA A 92 9.43 -4.57 1.90
C ALA A 92 8.74 -3.84 3.06
N GLY A 93 8.36 -2.59 2.84
CA GLY A 93 7.64 -1.81 3.84
C GLY A 93 6.24 -2.35 4.12
N SER A 94 5.66 -1.95 5.22
CA SER A 94 4.36 -2.48 5.66
C SER A 94 3.15 -1.86 4.95
N GLN A 95 3.33 -0.73 4.26
CA GLN A 95 2.22 -0.05 3.56
C GLN A 95 1.53 -0.95 2.52
N ASP A 96 2.30 -1.83 1.87
CA ASP A 96 1.76 -2.75 0.88
C ASP A 96 0.86 -3.80 1.52
N ALA A 97 1.33 -4.46 2.57
CA ALA A 97 0.55 -5.45 3.31
C ALA A 97 -0.69 -4.83 3.96
N LEU A 98 -0.54 -3.67 4.60
CA LEU A 98 -1.64 -2.92 5.19
C LEU A 98 -2.66 -2.50 4.13
N GLY A 99 -2.20 -1.94 3.01
CA GLY A 99 -3.08 -1.47 1.94
C GLY A 99 -3.82 -2.58 1.18
N ILE A 100 -3.26 -3.80 1.12
CA ILE A 100 -3.95 -4.98 0.57
C ILE A 100 -5.03 -5.47 1.54
N VAL A 101 -4.76 -5.49 2.85
CA VAL A 101 -5.67 -6.08 3.84
C VAL A 101 -6.73 -5.10 4.31
N MET A 102 -6.37 -3.84 4.54
CA MET A 102 -7.28 -2.83 5.10
C MET A 102 -8.10 -2.16 4.01
N PRO A 103 -9.45 -2.28 4.04
CA PRO A 103 -10.31 -1.67 3.02
C PRO A 103 -10.40 -0.15 3.15
N GLY A 104 -10.82 0.51 2.07
CA GLY A 104 -11.09 1.92 2.04
C GLY A 104 -9.85 2.80 1.98
N LEU A 105 -9.99 4.02 2.50
CA LEU A 105 -8.92 5.02 2.56
C LEU A 105 -8.23 4.93 3.92
N ASN A 106 -6.91 4.73 3.89
CA ASN A 106 -6.12 4.55 5.11
C ASN A 106 -4.95 5.51 5.17
N ARG A 107 -4.60 5.88 6.39
CA ARG A 107 -3.41 6.66 6.74
C ARG A 107 -2.59 5.89 7.76
N TYR A 108 -1.32 5.73 7.48
CA TYR A 108 -0.34 5.03 8.32
C TYR A 108 0.77 6.01 8.71
N ASP A 109 0.88 6.37 9.98
CA ASP A 109 1.92 7.28 10.47
C ASP A 109 3.18 6.50 10.87
N TYR A 110 4.31 6.80 10.23
CA TYR A 110 5.61 6.15 10.43
C TYR A 110 6.62 7.07 11.12
N ASN A 111 7.45 6.48 11.98
CA ASN A 111 8.41 7.18 12.83
C ASN A 111 9.78 6.46 12.93
N GLY A 112 10.29 5.91 11.84
CA GLY A 112 11.56 5.16 11.82
C GLY A 112 11.40 3.66 12.06
N ASN A 113 10.18 3.13 12.04
CA ASN A 113 9.90 1.70 12.15
C ASN A 113 9.22 1.17 10.89
N TYR A 114 9.35 -0.13 10.62
CA TYR A 114 8.63 -0.79 9.53
C TYR A 114 7.12 -0.86 9.75
N TRP A 115 6.66 -0.83 11.01
CA TRP A 115 5.24 -0.83 11.35
C TRP A 115 4.82 0.57 11.81
N PRO A 116 3.67 1.08 11.35
CA PRO A 116 3.24 2.43 11.71
C PRO A 116 2.90 2.53 13.19
N GLU A 117 3.18 3.68 13.78
CA GLU A 117 2.80 4.01 15.16
C GLU A 117 1.28 4.17 15.31
N LYS A 118 0.67 4.75 14.26
CA LYS A 118 -0.77 5.01 14.24
C LYS A 118 -1.37 4.65 12.88
N ILE A 119 -2.56 4.05 12.92
CA ILE A 119 -3.38 3.74 11.76
C ILE A 119 -4.72 4.49 11.90
N SER A 120 -5.12 5.19 10.86
CA SER A 120 -6.41 5.87 10.77
C SER A 120 -7.09 5.46 9.47
N SER A 121 -8.30 4.93 9.58
CA SER A 121 -9.10 4.46 8.43
C SER A 121 -10.33 5.33 8.24
N ASN A 122 -10.70 5.57 6.99
CA ASN A 122 -11.93 6.25 6.64
C ASN A 122 -12.72 5.39 5.66
N HIS A 123 -13.93 4.99 6.07
CA HIS A 123 -14.86 4.19 5.29
C HIS A 123 -16.13 4.98 4.91
N ASN A 124 -16.07 6.31 4.96
CA ASN A 124 -17.20 7.15 4.59
C ASN A 124 -17.53 6.94 3.12
N ALA A 125 -18.74 6.45 2.84
CA ALA A 125 -19.18 6.09 1.50
C ALA A 125 -19.20 7.30 0.54
N GLU A 126 -19.55 8.48 1.04
CA GLU A 126 -19.61 9.71 0.22
C GLU A 126 -18.20 10.13 -0.20
N LEU A 127 -17.22 10.02 0.70
CA LEU A 127 -15.82 10.31 0.40
C LEU A 127 -15.25 9.30 -0.60
N LEU A 128 -15.50 8.01 -0.41
CA LEU A 128 -15.00 6.96 -1.30
C LEU A 128 -15.62 7.09 -2.70
N ASP A 129 -16.91 7.34 -2.80
CA ASP A 129 -17.62 7.63 -4.05
C ASP A 129 -17.09 8.90 -4.74
N TRP A 130 -16.78 9.94 -3.96
CA TRP A 130 -16.16 11.14 -4.50
C TRP A 130 -14.79 10.85 -5.08
N ILE A 131 -13.94 10.09 -4.39
CA ILE A 131 -12.62 9.68 -4.88
C ILE A 131 -12.76 8.88 -6.17
N GLU A 132 -13.65 7.90 -6.22
CA GLU A 132 -13.90 7.07 -7.40
C GLU A 132 -14.31 7.90 -8.62
N LYS A 133 -15.10 8.94 -8.43
CA LYS A 133 -15.57 9.83 -9.51
C LYS A 133 -14.54 10.84 -10.00
N HIS A 134 -13.54 11.18 -9.20
CA HIS A 134 -12.62 12.29 -9.48
C HIS A 134 -11.16 11.87 -9.64
N VAL A 135 -10.80 10.64 -9.29
CA VAL A 135 -9.43 10.12 -9.44
C VAL A 135 -9.38 9.14 -10.59
N TYR A 136 -8.45 9.36 -11.51
CA TYR A 136 -8.27 8.52 -12.68
C TYR A 136 -6.89 7.89 -12.67
N LEU A 137 -6.83 6.59 -12.99
CA LEU A 137 -5.57 5.88 -13.19
C LEU A 137 -5.10 6.07 -14.63
N ILE A 138 -3.89 6.60 -14.76
CA ILE A 138 -3.21 6.67 -16.05
C ILE A 138 -2.15 5.58 -16.08
N THR A 139 -2.29 4.62 -16.99
CA THR A 139 -1.34 3.52 -17.13
C THR A 139 -0.04 4.03 -17.74
N LEU A 140 1.01 4.03 -16.95
CA LEU A 140 2.38 4.13 -17.42
C LEU A 140 2.91 2.73 -17.69
N GLY A 141 3.88 2.56 -18.59
CA GLY A 141 4.49 1.25 -18.83
C GLY A 141 5.10 0.66 -17.55
N PRO A 142 5.25 -0.67 -17.45
CA PRO A 142 5.92 -1.31 -16.32
C PRO A 142 7.37 -0.86 -16.21
N ARG A 143 7.91 -0.85 -14.99
CA ARG A 143 9.34 -0.57 -14.78
C ARG A 143 10.19 -1.61 -15.52
N LYS A 144 11.36 -1.20 -16.02
CA LYS A 144 12.30 -2.12 -16.64
C LYS A 144 12.70 -3.23 -15.66
N GLY A 145 12.94 -4.44 -16.16
CA GLY A 145 13.19 -5.61 -15.32
C GLY A 145 14.47 -5.53 -14.47
N ASP A 146 15.46 -4.75 -14.92
CA ASP A 146 16.74 -4.51 -14.27
C ASP A 146 16.73 -3.28 -13.33
N PHE A 147 15.61 -2.55 -13.25
CA PHE A 147 15.50 -1.39 -12.36
C PHE A 147 15.18 -1.84 -10.93
N ASP A 148 16.18 -1.80 -10.07
CA ASP A 148 16.00 -1.96 -8.63
C ASP A 148 15.55 -0.62 -8.02
N VAL A 149 14.39 -0.62 -7.41
CA VAL A 149 13.78 0.59 -6.84
C VAL A 149 14.51 1.02 -5.57
N LEU A 150 14.97 0.06 -4.76
CA LEU A 150 15.63 0.36 -3.49
C LEU A 150 17.06 0.85 -3.73
N ASP A 151 17.81 0.20 -4.61
CA ASP A 151 19.18 0.60 -4.95
C ASP A 151 19.25 1.95 -5.67
N ASN A 152 18.22 2.32 -6.40
CA ASN A 152 18.17 3.56 -7.19
C ASN A 152 17.45 4.71 -6.50
N THR A 153 17.04 4.55 -5.24
CA THR A 153 16.33 5.59 -4.48
C THR A 153 17.18 6.09 -3.33
N SER A 154 17.43 7.39 -3.30
CA SER A 154 18.12 8.10 -2.23
C SER A 154 17.25 9.25 -1.75
N ILE A 155 16.76 9.16 -0.52
CA ILE A 155 15.91 10.18 0.08
C ILE A 155 16.61 10.76 1.30
N ASN A 156 16.88 12.06 1.26
CA ASN A 156 17.46 12.81 2.37
C ASN A 156 16.36 13.44 3.26
N LYS A 157 16.78 14.13 4.31
CA LYS A 157 15.86 14.79 5.26
C LYS A 157 14.89 15.75 4.56
N THR A 158 15.33 16.51 3.56
CA THR A 158 14.47 17.45 2.82
C THR A 158 13.42 16.68 2.01
N GLY A 159 13.81 15.61 1.33
CA GLY A 159 12.90 14.73 0.58
C GLY A 159 11.90 14.02 1.50
N ALA A 160 12.35 13.46 2.61
CA ALA A 160 11.48 12.82 3.60
C ALA A 160 10.43 13.81 4.17
N ARG A 161 10.85 15.04 4.47
CA ARG A 161 9.94 16.11 4.90
C ARG A 161 8.92 16.47 3.83
N ALA A 162 9.35 16.61 2.58
CA ALA A 162 8.45 16.93 1.48
C ALA A 162 7.39 15.83 1.26
N LEU A 163 7.75 14.55 1.36
CA LEU A 163 6.82 13.42 1.32
C LEU A 163 5.81 13.51 2.48
N SER A 164 6.27 13.75 3.70
CA SER A 164 5.42 13.88 4.88
C SER A 164 4.43 15.03 4.76
N ASP A 165 4.92 16.21 4.36
CA ASP A 165 4.09 17.42 4.23
C ASP A 165 3.04 17.26 3.13
N ALA A 166 3.41 16.67 1.98
CA ALA A 166 2.48 16.37 0.91
C ALA A 166 1.37 15.40 1.34
N ALA A 167 1.72 14.33 2.06
CA ALA A 167 0.75 13.37 2.56
C ALA A 167 -0.18 13.96 3.63
N LYS A 168 0.35 14.77 4.55
CA LYS A 168 -0.47 15.51 5.55
C LYS A 168 -1.45 16.46 4.87
N LEU A 169 -1.00 17.19 3.85
CA LEU A 169 -1.85 18.10 3.08
C LEU A 169 -2.94 17.34 2.33
N ALA A 170 -2.59 16.24 1.65
CA ALA A 170 -3.54 15.40 0.93
C ALA A 170 -4.62 14.82 1.87
N TRP A 171 -4.22 14.30 3.03
CA TRP A 171 -5.17 13.81 4.04
C TRP A 171 -6.12 14.91 4.50
N SER A 172 -5.56 16.08 4.84
CA SER A 172 -6.37 17.21 5.30
C SER A 172 -7.35 17.71 4.25
N ALA A 173 -6.97 17.66 2.98
CA ALA A 173 -7.84 18.02 1.87
C ALA A 173 -8.99 17.00 1.67
N LEU A 174 -8.67 15.71 1.74
CA LEU A 174 -9.68 14.64 1.64
C LEU A 174 -10.69 14.67 2.79
N MET A 175 -10.24 14.98 4.02
CA MET A 175 -11.14 15.04 5.19
C MET A 175 -12.09 16.25 5.17
N LYS A 176 -11.96 17.17 4.24
CA LYS A 176 -12.87 18.33 4.06
C LYS A 176 -13.95 18.08 2.99
N LYS A 177 -13.94 16.93 2.37
CA LYS A 177 -14.93 16.49 1.38
C LYS A 177 -16.06 15.73 2.05
#